data_4ed2e3116559a42ef141bf3caadc952d
#
_entry.id   4ed2e3116559a42ef141bf3caadc952d
#
_cell.length_a   1.000
_cell.length_b   1.000
_cell.length_c   1.000
_cell.angle_alpha   90.00
_cell.angle_beta   90.00
_cell.angle_gamma   90.00
#
_symmetry.space_group_name_H-M   'P 1'
#
loop_
_entity.id
_entity.type
_entity.pdbx_description
1 polymer ?
#
loop_
_entity_poly.entity_id
_entity_poly.type
_entity_poly.pdbx_seq_one_letter_code
_entity_poly.pdbx_strand_id
1 'polypeptide(L)'
;MHKANQPRHHNPERTRARLLRAATRLFSNFGYDGVSVDEIVKAAGVNKRMVYHYFENKEGLYAEVLRSVFSRLADIEQRTFDESRDPVEGIRQILVNYFQFLGDNPEFVALLSWENLRQGRFIDEHPQLLSKNPAISSLREVLNRGMETGVFHDGIDPKHLLISLISLCFIYHSNRYTLSHSVGLDLHSPAVLRQGLSHSIDLVLNGLLKRT
;
A
#
# COMPACT_ATOMS: atom_id res chain seq x y z
N MET A 1 -40.12 29.68 25.02
CA MET A 1 -39.37 28.41 25.11
C MET A 1 -38.08 28.55 24.31
N HIS A 2 -36.95 28.86 24.98
CA HIS A 2 -35.64 28.96 24.37
C HIS A 2 -35.04 27.55 24.30
N LYS A 3 -34.85 27.04 23.08
CA LYS A 3 -34.02 25.82 22.87
C LYS A 3 -32.58 26.21 23.15
N ALA A 4 -32.06 25.74 24.27
CA ALA A 4 -30.64 25.84 24.59
C ALA A 4 -29.81 25.13 23.49
N ASN A 5 -28.98 25.93 22.84
CA ASN A 5 -27.99 25.45 21.87
C ASN A 5 -26.90 24.69 22.65
N GLN A 6 -26.99 23.37 22.71
CA GLN A 6 -25.94 22.55 23.32
C GLN A 6 -24.64 22.77 22.53
N PRO A 7 -23.52 23.10 23.19
CA PRO A 7 -22.23 23.23 22.51
C PRO A 7 -21.88 21.87 21.90
N ARG A 8 -21.69 21.84 20.58
CA ARG A 8 -21.17 20.66 19.89
C ARG A 8 -19.84 20.28 20.54
N HIS A 9 -19.83 19.21 21.34
CA HIS A 9 -18.62 18.66 21.93
C HIS A 9 -17.58 18.46 20.79
N HIS A 10 -16.58 19.32 20.79
CA HIS A 10 -15.48 19.26 19.85
C HIS A 10 -14.65 18.03 20.24
N ASN A 11 -14.90 16.89 19.55
CA ASN A 11 -14.11 15.69 19.76
C ASN A 11 -12.80 15.83 18.97
N PRO A 12 -11.64 15.99 19.63
CA PRO A 12 -10.34 16.20 19.00
C PRO A 12 -9.96 15.08 18.03
N GLU A 13 -10.20 13.82 18.40
CA GLU A 13 -9.90 12.64 17.59
C GLU A 13 -10.73 12.63 16.31
N ARG A 14 -12.02 12.97 16.41
CA ARG A 14 -12.90 13.06 15.24
C ARG A 14 -12.45 14.15 14.27
N THR A 15 -11.96 15.26 14.78
CA THR A 15 -11.46 16.38 13.96
C THR A 15 -10.16 15.98 13.26
N ARG A 16 -9.21 15.36 13.98
CA ARG A 16 -7.97 14.83 13.42
C ARG A 16 -8.24 13.79 12.32
N ALA A 17 -9.15 12.85 12.57
CA ALA A 17 -9.53 11.83 11.61
C ALA A 17 -10.21 12.40 10.35
N ARG A 18 -11.01 13.48 10.47
CA ARG A 18 -11.61 14.18 9.31
C ARG A 18 -10.54 14.83 8.43
N LEU A 19 -9.58 15.51 9.05
CA LEU A 19 -8.45 16.11 8.35
C LEU A 19 -7.64 15.05 7.61
N LEU A 20 -7.27 13.96 8.29
CA LEU A 20 -6.48 12.88 7.72
C LEU A 20 -7.19 12.24 6.52
N ARG A 21 -8.48 11.92 6.62
CA ARG A 21 -9.26 11.37 5.50
C ARG A 21 -9.35 12.33 4.32
N ALA A 22 -9.60 13.62 4.57
CA ALA A 22 -9.66 14.62 3.50
C ALA A 22 -8.30 14.79 2.81
N ALA A 23 -7.23 14.84 3.58
CA ALA A 23 -5.86 14.94 3.09
C ALA A 23 -5.47 13.70 2.27
N THR A 24 -5.75 12.48 2.77
CA THR A 24 -5.48 11.23 2.04
C THR A 24 -6.13 11.27 0.66
N ARG A 25 -7.41 11.58 0.59
CA ARG A 25 -8.14 11.67 -0.69
C ARG A 25 -7.58 12.73 -1.64
N LEU A 26 -7.25 13.92 -1.13
CA LEU A 26 -6.75 15.00 -1.97
C LEU A 26 -5.32 14.72 -2.44
N PHE A 27 -4.44 14.29 -1.55
CA PHE A 27 -3.06 13.97 -1.93
C PHE A 27 -2.96 12.76 -2.86
N SER A 28 -3.81 11.74 -2.69
CA SER A 28 -3.83 10.62 -3.63
C SER A 28 -4.26 11.03 -5.04
N ASN A 29 -5.18 12.00 -5.15
CA ASN A 29 -5.68 12.44 -6.46
C ASN A 29 -4.77 13.46 -7.15
N PHE A 30 -4.12 14.36 -6.40
CA PHE A 30 -3.46 15.53 -6.96
C PHE A 30 -1.97 15.66 -6.55
N GLY A 31 -1.44 14.71 -5.80
CA GLY A 31 -0.09 14.75 -5.26
C GLY A 31 0.09 15.81 -4.16
N TYR A 32 1.28 15.85 -3.59
CA TYR A 32 1.61 16.81 -2.54
C TYR A 32 1.52 18.26 -3.02
N ASP A 33 2.14 18.55 -4.18
CA ASP A 33 2.25 19.93 -4.67
C ASP A 33 0.93 20.46 -5.22
N GLY A 34 0.05 19.59 -5.72
CA GLY A 34 -1.26 19.95 -6.28
C GLY A 34 -2.36 20.26 -5.26
N VAL A 35 -2.06 20.24 -3.96
CA VAL A 35 -3.06 20.41 -2.88
C VAL A 35 -2.65 21.52 -1.93
N SER A 36 -3.55 22.44 -1.62
CA SER A 36 -3.38 23.46 -0.59
C SER A 36 -3.99 23.06 0.76
N VAL A 37 -3.50 23.67 1.85
CA VAL A 37 -4.11 23.52 3.18
C VAL A 37 -5.56 23.98 3.19
N ASP A 38 -5.87 25.04 2.43
CA ASP A 38 -7.23 25.61 2.38
C ASP A 38 -8.24 24.63 1.74
N GLU A 39 -7.84 23.90 0.72
CA GLU A 39 -8.66 22.84 0.11
C GLU A 39 -8.90 21.69 1.09
N ILE A 40 -7.85 21.27 1.82
CA ILE A 40 -7.98 20.20 2.81
C ILE A 40 -8.96 20.58 3.92
N VAL A 41 -8.83 21.76 4.52
CA VAL A 41 -9.71 22.18 5.63
C VAL A 41 -11.14 22.42 5.16
N LYS A 42 -11.32 22.92 3.93
CA LYS A 42 -12.63 23.04 3.29
C LYS A 42 -13.27 21.66 3.11
N ALA A 43 -12.55 20.71 2.57
CA ALA A 43 -13.03 19.33 2.39
C ALA A 43 -13.31 18.60 3.71
N ALA A 44 -12.49 18.86 4.73
CA ALA A 44 -12.69 18.32 6.08
C ALA A 44 -13.81 19.03 6.87
N GLY A 45 -14.21 20.25 6.46
CA GLY A 45 -15.18 21.08 7.18
C GLY A 45 -14.68 21.48 8.57
N VAL A 46 -13.39 21.88 8.67
CA VAL A 46 -12.75 22.28 9.93
C VAL A 46 -12.00 23.61 9.76
N ASN A 47 -11.60 24.22 10.87
CA ASN A 47 -10.82 25.46 10.84
C ASN A 47 -9.36 25.17 10.47
N LYS A 48 -8.74 26.06 9.68
CA LYS A 48 -7.33 25.97 9.25
C LYS A 48 -6.34 25.81 10.41
N ARG A 49 -6.61 26.43 11.57
CA ARG A 49 -5.80 26.29 12.79
C ARG A 49 -5.66 24.84 13.24
N MET A 50 -6.63 23.96 12.91
CA MET A 50 -6.57 22.55 13.31
C MET A 50 -5.47 21.78 12.58
N VAL A 51 -5.09 22.17 11.36
CA VAL A 51 -3.94 21.56 10.66
C VAL A 51 -2.65 21.85 11.43
N TYR A 52 -2.44 23.11 11.78
CA TYR A 52 -1.26 23.52 12.55
C TYR A 52 -1.23 22.93 13.96
N HIS A 53 -2.39 22.79 14.58
CA HIS A 53 -2.50 22.20 15.92
C HIS A 53 -2.18 20.70 15.95
N TYR A 54 -2.65 19.91 14.95
CA TYR A 54 -2.48 18.44 14.95
C TYR A 54 -1.27 17.95 14.17
N PHE A 55 -0.82 18.70 13.19
CA PHE A 55 0.16 18.25 12.19
C PHE A 55 1.28 19.25 11.95
N GLU A 56 1.32 20.37 12.68
CA GLU A 56 2.29 21.47 12.57
C GLU A 56 2.22 22.24 11.25
N ASN A 57 2.19 21.54 10.12
CA ASN A 57 2.15 22.14 8.79
C ASN A 57 1.59 21.14 7.76
N LYS A 58 1.62 21.50 6.47
CA LYS A 58 1.19 20.63 5.37
C LYS A 58 2.07 19.38 5.25
N GLU A 59 3.36 19.52 5.48
CA GLU A 59 4.34 18.46 5.41
C GLU A 59 4.10 17.42 6.51
N GLY A 60 3.91 17.84 7.76
CA GLY A 60 3.56 16.95 8.87
C GLY A 60 2.22 16.22 8.63
N LEU A 61 1.24 16.88 8.02
CA LEU A 61 -0.01 16.23 7.63
C LEU A 61 0.22 15.18 6.51
N TYR A 62 1.07 15.47 5.53
CA TYR A 62 1.42 14.53 4.47
C TYR A 62 2.20 13.32 5.01
N ALA A 63 3.17 13.56 5.92
CA ALA A 63 3.87 12.49 6.62
C ALA A 63 2.91 11.53 7.34
N GLU A 64 1.89 12.08 8.00
CA GLU A 64 0.90 11.28 8.71
C GLU A 64 -0.02 10.51 7.76
N VAL A 65 -0.34 11.07 6.58
CA VAL A 65 -1.04 10.36 5.51
C VAL A 65 -0.22 9.17 5.03
N LEU A 66 1.04 9.38 4.68
CA LEU A 66 1.92 8.29 4.23
C LEU A 66 2.09 7.23 5.32
N ARG A 67 2.32 7.63 6.57
CA ARG A 67 2.43 6.70 7.71
C ARG A 67 1.18 5.84 7.85
N SER A 68 0.00 6.46 7.82
CA SER A 68 -1.29 5.77 7.94
C SER A 68 -1.54 4.77 6.80
N VAL A 69 -1.06 5.07 5.60
CA VAL A 69 -1.25 4.22 4.42
C VAL A 69 -0.22 3.08 4.41
N PHE A 70 1.04 3.35 4.75
CA PHE A 70 2.09 2.33 4.79
C PHE A 70 1.93 1.36 5.97
N SER A 71 1.41 1.82 7.13
CA SER A 71 1.15 0.93 8.27
C SER A 71 0.14 -0.17 7.95
N ARG A 72 -0.84 0.10 7.09
CA ARG A 72 -1.81 -0.93 6.65
C ARG A 72 -1.15 -2.08 5.87
N LEU A 73 -0.13 -1.77 5.08
CA LEU A 73 0.65 -2.79 4.39
C LEU A 73 1.44 -3.64 5.39
N ALA A 74 2.12 -3.00 6.35
CA ALA A 74 2.87 -3.70 7.38
C ALA A 74 1.99 -4.65 8.23
N ASP A 75 0.74 -4.24 8.53
CA ASP A 75 -0.22 -5.08 9.25
C ASP A 75 -0.61 -6.34 8.46
N ILE A 76 -0.71 -6.25 7.13
CA ILE A 76 -1.00 -7.40 6.27
C ILE A 76 0.22 -8.30 6.16
N GLU A 77 1.40 -7.74 6.00
CA GLU A 77 2.65 -8.48 5.98
C GLU A 77 2.79 -9.34 7.24
N GLN A 78 2.59 -8.77 8.43
CA GLN A 78 2.65 -9.54 9.69
C GLN A 78 1.64 -10.69 9.78
N ARG A 79 0.43 -10.52 9.24
CA ARG A 79 -0.62 -11.56 9.27
C ARG A 79 -0.45 -12.64 8.21
N THR A 80 0.33 -12.37 7.19
CA THR A 80 0.50 -13.27 6.04
C THR A 80 1.47 -14.41 6.35
N PHE A 81 2.42 -14.16 7.27
CA PHE A 81 3.49 -15.10 7.55
C PHE A 81 3.11 -16.07 8.68
N ASP A 82 2.75 -17.28 8.28
CA ASP A 82 2.57 -18.44 9.16
C ASP A 82 3.73 -19.41 8.89
N GLU A 83 4.62 -19.54 9.85
CA GLU A 83 5.81 -20.41 9.76
C GLU A 83 5.47 -21.90 9.59
N SER A 84 4.24 -22.30 9.93
CA SER A 84 3.77 -23.69 9.80
C SER A 84 3.35 -24.05 8.37
N ARG A 85 3.19 -23.09 7.47
CA ARG A 85 2.67 -23.34 6.12
C ARG A 85 3.70 -23.99 5.21
N ASP A 86 3.18 -24.80 4.29
CA ASP A 86 3.94 -25.27 3.12
C ASP A 86 4.56 -24.09 2.35
N PRO A 87 5.85 -24.18 1.91
CA PRO A 87 6.52 -23.07 1.24
C PRO A 87 5.82 -22.59 -0.04
N VAL A 88 5.22 -23.48 -0.82
CA VAL A 88 4.47 -23.14 -2.04
C VAL A 88 3.24 -22.32 -1.70
N GLU A 89 2.49 -22.75 -0.67
CA GLU A 89 1.32 -22.03 -0.18
C GLU A 89 1.72 -20.69 0.45
N GLY A 90 2.88 -20.61 1.10
CA GLY A 90 3.45 -19.37 1.62
C GLY A 90 3.63 -18.30 0.51
N ILE A 91 4.28 -18.66 -0.59
CA ILE A 91 4.47 -17.77 -1.76
C ILE A 91 3.12 -17.38 -2.37
N ARG A 92 2.22 -18.35 -2.54
CA ARG A 92 0.86 -18.09 -3.07
C ARG A 92 0.13 -17.06 -2.22
N GLN A 93 0.15 -17.21 -0.91
CA GLN A 93 -0.57 -16.35 0.01
C GLN A 93 0.00 -14.92 0.04
N ILE A 94 1.33 -14.76 -0.10
CA ILE A 94 1.96 -13.45 -0.24
C ILE A 94 1.37 -12.71 -1.46
N LEU A 95 1.33 -13.35 -2.62
CA LEU A 95 0.77 -12.75 -3.84
C LEU A 95 -0.71 -12.42 -3.68
N VAL A 96 -1.52 -13.34 -3.14
CA VAL A 96 -2.95 -13.13 -2.92
C VAL A 96 -3.20 -11.92 -2.02
N ASN A 97 -2.54 -11.88 -0.85
CA ASN A 97 -2.76 -10.82 0.13
C ASN A 97 -2.29 -9.46 -0.38
N TYR A 98 -1.13 -9.43 -1.05
CA TYR A 98 -0.61 -8.18 -1.60
C TYR A 98 -1.48 -7.66 -2.75
N PHE A 99 -1.91 -8.54 -3.66
CA PHE A 99 -2.79 -8.17 -4.77
C PHE A 99 -4.15 -7.63 -4.28
N GLN A 100 -4.74 -8.28 -3.28
CA GLN A 100 -5.99 -7.84 -2.66
C GLN A 100 -5.81 -6.50 -1.94
N PHE A 101 -4.71 -6.35 -1.18
CA PHE A 101 -4.40 -5.09 -0.52
C PHE A 101 -4.36 -3.92 -1.51
N LEU A 102 -3.70 -4.08 -2.65
CA LEU A 102 -3.60 -3.04 -3.67
C LEU A 102 -4.98 -2.69 -4.26
N GLY A 103 -5.83 -3.69 -4.48
CA GLY A 103 -7.20 -3.50 -4.94
C GLY A 103 -8.08 -2.74 -3.94
N ASP A 104 -7.93 -3.05 -2.65
CA ASP A 104 -8.72 -2.46 -1.57
C ASP A 104 -8.20 -1.07 -1.12
N ASN A 105 -6.96 -0.72 -1.50
CA ASN A 105 -6.30 0.52 -1.07
C ASN A 105 -5.77 1.33 -2.27
N PRO A 106 -6.64 1.84 -3.15
CA PRO A 106 -6.21 2.60 -4.33
C PRO A 106 -5.45 3.89 -3.99
N GLU A 107 -5.70 4.47 -2.81
CA GLU A 107 -4.91 5.60 -2.32
C GLU A 107 -3.46 5.24 -2.02
N PHE A 108 -3.17 4.00 -1.59
CA PHE A 108 -1.78 3.52 -1.44
C PHE A 108 -1.06 3.51 -2.79
N VAL A 109 -1.70 2.92 -3.81
CA VAL A 109 -1.16 2.84 -5.17
C VAL A 109 -0.87 4.24 -5.71
N ALA A 110 -1.81 5.17 -5.56
CA ALA A 110 -1.67 6.53 -6.05
C ALA A 110 -0.56 7.31 -5.31
N LEU A 111 -0.53 7.26 -3.97
CA LEU A 111 0.48 7.95 -3.16
C LEU A 111 1.88 7.41 -3.43
N LEU A 112 2.05 6.09 -3.55
CA LEU A 112 3.34 5.49 -3.92
C LEU A 112 3.79 5.93 -5.31
N SER A 113 2.85 6.02 -6.26
CA SER A 113 3.16 6.53 -7.62
C SER A 113 3.59 7.99 -7.58
N TRP A 114 2.92 8.84 -6.79
CA TRP A 114 3.32 10.24 -6.60
C TRP A 114 4.71 10.38 -5.98
N GLU A 115 5.04 9.56 -4.96
CA GLU A 115 6.39 9.56 -4.37
C GLU A 115 7.46 9.15 -5.37
N ASN A 116 7.20 8.14 -6.20
CA ASN A 116 8.14 7.75 -7.27
C ASN A 116 8.30 8.86 -8.34
N LEU A 117 7.23 9.55 -8.72
CA LEU A 117 7.32 10.71 -9.63
C LEU A 117 8.15 11.85 -9.04
N ARG A 118 8.14 12.01 -7.72
CA ARG A 118 8.97 12.96 -6.97
C ARG A 118 10.35 12.41 -6.58
N GLN A 119 10.76 11.28 -7.16
CA GLN A 119 12.06 10.64 -6.93
C GLN A 119 12.28 10.22 -5.46
N GLY A 120 11.21 9.94 -4.72
CA GLY A 120 11.26 9.51 -3.32
C GLY A 120 11.70 10.59 -2.33
N ARG A 121 11.75 11.84 -2.75
CA ARG A 121 12.31 12.95 -1.98
C ARG A 121 11.75 13.05 -0.56
N PHE A 122 10.42 12.89 -0.41
CA PHE A 122 9.80 12.97 0.91
C PHE A 122 10.16 11.77 1.79
N ILE A 123 10.28 10.58 1.20
CA ILE A 123 10.70 9.36 1.91
C ILE A 123 12.16 9.46 2.35
N ASP A 124 13.04 10.05 1.54
CA ASP A 124 14.44 10.28 1.89
C ASP A 124 14.58 11.23 3.08
N GLU A 125 13.75 12.26 3.14
CA GLU A 125 13.68 13.19 4.29
C GLU A 125 13.06 12.54 5.55
N HIS A 126 12.24 11.46 5.38
CA HIS A 126 11.50 10.78 6.44
C HIS A 126 11.66 9.23 6.36
N PRO A 127 12.88 8.69 6.45
CA PRO A 127 13.14 7.25 6.22
C PRO A 127 12.41 6.32 7.21
N GLN A 128 11.96 6.84 8.35
CA GLN A 128 11.15 6.10 9.32
C GLN A 128 9.75 5.74 8.82
N LEU A 129 9.28 6.33 7.72
CA LEU A 129 7.98 6.01 7.11
C LEU A 129 7.98 4.64 6.42
N LEU A 130 9.12 4.24 5.89
CA LEU A 130 9.35 2.90 5.37
C LEU A 130 10.15 2.12 6.43
N SER A 131 9.46 1.40 7.30
CA SER A 131 10.13 0.52 8.27
C SER A 131 11.00 -0.52 7.54
N LYS A 132 12.12 -0.90 8.17
CA LYS A 132 12.97 -2.00 7.69
C LYS A 132 12.08 -3.22 7.46
N ASN A 133 11.98 -3.60 6.23
CA ASN A 133 10.92 -4.37 5.63
C ASN A 133 10.79 -5.77 6.28
N PRO A 134 9.82 -6.02 7.17
CA PRO A 134 9.57 -7.35 7.73
C PRO A 134 9.29 -8.38 6.63
N ALA A 135 8.70 -7.96 5.50
CA ALA A 135 8.41 -8.82 4.36
C ALA A 135 9.66 -9.54 3.81
N ILE A 136 10.82 -8.88 3.80
CA ILE A 136 12.08 -9.53 3.34
C ILE A 136 12.48 -10.66 4.29
N SER A 137 12.39 -10.46 5.60
CA SER A 137 12.76 -11.48 6.58
C SER A 137 11.85 -12.69 6.46
N SER A 138 10.57 -12.47 6.40
CA SER A 138 9.57 -13.51 6.30
C SER A 138 9.61 -14.24 4.95
N LEU A 139 9.83 -13.51 3.85
CA LEU A 139 10.04 -14.14 2.54
C LEU A 139 11.29 -15.03 2.55
N ARG A 140 12.37 -14.58 3.20
CA ARG A 140 13.61 -15.36 3.35
C ARG A 140 13.35 -16.68 4.09
N GLU A 141 12.56 -16.67 5.15
CA GLU A 141 12.21 -17.87 5.91
C GLU A 141 11.43 -18.88 5.05
N VAL A 142 10.44 -18.41 4.29
CA VAL A 142 9.69 -19.25 3.34
C VAL A 142 10.61 -19.86 2.28
N LEU A 143 11.52 -19.05 1.71
CA LEU A 143 12.48 -19.51 0.71
C LEU A 143 13.46 -20.53 1.28
N ASN A 144 14.03 -20.27 2.46
CA ASN A 144 14.96 -21.19 3.10
C ASN A 144 14.33 -22.55 3.31
N ARG A 145 13.12 -22.62 3.86
CA ARG A 145 12.39 -23.88 4.02
C ARG A 145 12.14 -24.59 2.70
N GLY A 146 11.74 -23.86 1.67
CA GLY A 146 11.53 -24.45 0.35
C GLY A 146 12.80 -25.01 -0.29
N MET A 147 13.95 -24.37 -0.09
CA MET A 147 15.26 -24.86 -0.53
C MET A 147 15.72 -26.07 0.29
N GLU A 148 15.60 -26.02 1.64
CA GLU A 148 15.97 -27.11 2.55
C GLU A 148 15.16 -28.38 2.30
N THR A 149 13.88 -28.25 1.99
CA THR A 149 13.00 -29.37 1.64
C THR A 149 13.13 -29.83 0.18
N GLY A 150 13.93 -29.14 -0.62
CA GLY A 150 14.13 -29.45 -2.05
C GLY A 150 12.94 -29.11 -2.96
N VAL A 151 11.94 -28.37 -2.45
CA VAL A 151 10.78 -27.92 -3.21
C VAL A 151 11.16 -26.78 -4.15
N PHE A 152 11.98 -25.84 -3.67
CA PHE A 152 12.51 -24.73 -4.47
C PHE A 152 13.94 -25.02 -4.91
N HIS A 153 14.32 -24.46 -6.05
CA HIS A 153 15.72 -24.50 -6.50
C HIS A 153 16.60 -23.58 -5.62
N ASP A 154 17.89 -23.85 -5.58
CA ASP A 154 18.85 -23.09 -4.80
C ASP A 154 19.18 -21.72 -5.42
N GLY A 155 19.70 -20.79 -4.61
CA GLY A 155 20.24 -19.53 -5.08
C GLY A 155 19.23 -18.40 -5.34
N ILE A 156 17.99 -18.52 -4.84
CA ILE A 156 16.98 -17.48 -4.95
C ILE A 156 17.31 -16.32 -4.01
N ASP A 157 17.54 -15.13 -4.58
CA ASP A 157 17.69 -13.91 -3.78
C ASP A 157 16.34 -13.36 -3.32
N PRO A 158 16.07 -13.27 -1.99
CA PRO A 158 14.78 -12.84 -1.46
C PRO A 158 14.46 -11.37 -1.80
N LYS A 159 15.47 -10.50 -1.99
CA LYS A 159 15.24 -9.10 -2.34
C LYS A 159 14.77 -8.96 -3.79
N HIS A 160 15.43 -9.64 -4.71
CA HIS A 160 15.03 -9.64 -6.13
C HIS A 160 13.68 -10.31 -6.31
N LEU A 161 13.41 -11.41 -5.58
CA LEU A 161 12.09 -12.03 -5.61
C LEU A 161 11.02 -11.10 -5.08
N LEU A 162 11.25 -10.40 -3.96
CA LEU A 162 10.28 -9.44 -3.42
C LEU A 162 9.95 -8.33 -4.44
N ILE A 163 10.96 -7.79 -5.13
CA ILE A 163 10.75 -6.80 -6.19
C ILE A 163 9.86 -7.37 -7.30
N SER A 164 10.09 -8.63 -7.71
CA SER A 164 9.29 -9.30 -8.73
C SER A 164 7.83 -9.50 -8.28
N LEU A 165 7.61 -9.96 -7.04
CA LEU A 165 6.27 -10.13 -6.46
C LEU A 165 5.51 -8.81 -6.40
N ILE A 166 6.17 -7.76 -5.91
CA ILE A 166 5.60 -6.41 -5.88
C ILE A 166 5.23 -5.96 -7.30
N SER A 167 6.14 -6.08 -8.25
CA SER A 167 5.95 -5.62 -9.63
C SER A 167 4.78 -6.33 -10.31
N LEU A 168 4.68 -7.65 -10.18
CA LEU A 168 3.60 -8.46 -10.76
C LEU A 168 2.22 -8.09 -10.18
N CYS A 169 2.15 -7.71 -8.91
CA CYS A 169 0.89 -7.27 -8.32
C CYS A 169 0.59 -5.80 -8.63
N PHE A 170 1.59 -4.92 -8.47
CA PHE A 170 1.41 -3.47 -8.54
C PHE A 170 0.98 -2.99 -9.92
N ILE A 171 1.53 -3.57 -10.98
CA ILE A 171 1.28 -3.16 -12.36
C ILE A 171 -0.20 -3.24 -12.75
N TYR A 172 -0.95 -4.23 -12.26
CA TYR A 172 -2.38 -4.38 -12.50
C TYR A 172 -3.22 -3.24 -11.92
N HIS A 173 -2.74 -2.61 -10.86
CA HIS A 173 -3.46 -1.55 -10.16
C HIS A 173 -2.96 -0.15 -10.54
N SER A 174 -1.64 0.02 -10.65
CA SER A 174 -1.02 1.33 -10.95
C SER A 174 -1.19 1.75 -12.41
N ASN A 175 -1.11 0.80 -13.34
CA ASN A 175 -1.14 1.05 -14.78
C ASN A 175 -2.45 0.61 -15.45
N ARG A 176 -3.50 0.32 -14.67
CA ARG A 176 -4.75 -0.25 -15.20
C ARG A 176 -5.37 0.55 -16.35
N TYR A 177 -5.30 1.89 -16.30
CA TYR A 177 -5.88 2.74 -17.35
C TYR A 177 -5.13 2.61 -18.68
N THR A 178 -3.81 2.70 -18.65
CA THR A 178 -2.98 2.64 -19.87
C THR A 178 -2.90 1.21 -20.42
N LEU A 179 -2.73 0.22 -19.54
CA LEU A 179 -2.66 -1.18 -19.97
C LEU A 179 -3.99 -1.71 -20.50
N SER A 180 -5.13 -1.30 -19.94
CA SER A 180 -6.43 -1.71 -20.51
C SER A 180 -6.56 -1.35 -21.97
N HIS A 181 -6.04 -0.19 -22.37
CA HIS A 181 -6.03 0.24 -23.76
C HIS A 181 -4.98 -0.47 -24.62
N SER A 182 -3.76 -0.62 -24.11
CA SER A 182 -2.64 -1.14 -24.90
C SER A 182 -2.68 -2.65 -25.09
N VAL A 183 -3.21 -3.39 -24.11
CA VAL A 183 -3.26 -4.87 -24.13
C VAL A 183 -4.63 -5.40 -24.52
N GLY A 184 -5.67 -4.55 -24.54
CA GLY A 184 -7.03 -4.94 -24.87
C GLY A 184 -7.72 -5.79 -23.79
N LEU A 185 -7.28 -5.67 -22.53
CA LEU A 185 -7.90 -6.32 -21.37
C LEU A 185 -8.49 -5.28 -20.43
N ASP A 186 -9.74 -5.46 -20.03
CA ASP A 186 -10.38 -4.57 -19.05
C ASP A 186 -9.85 -4.85 -17.64
N LEU A 187 -8.81 -4.14 -17.22
CA LEU A 187 -8.21 -4.24 -15.86
C LEU A 187 -9.10 -3.61 -14.76
N HIS A 188 -10.28 -3.12 -15.08
CA HIS A 188 -11.32 -2.77 -14.11
C HIS A 188 -12.24 -3.95 -13.79
N SER A 189 -12.25 -4.98 -14.64
CA SER A 189 -13.06 -6.19 -14.44
C SER A 189 -12.48 -7.09 -13.34
N PRO A 190 -13.27 -7.43 -12.30
CA PRO A 190 -12.83 -8.37 -11.26
C PRO A 190 -12.46 -9.75 -11.81
N ALA A 191 -13.06 -10.18 -12.92
CA ALA A 191 -12.75 -11.45 -13.56
C ALA A 191 -11.34 -11.43 -14.17
N VAL A 192 -10.99 -10.36 -14.87
CA VAL A 192 -9.67 -10.16 -15.49
C VAL A 192 -8.60 -10.04 -14.41
N LEU A 193 -8.88 -9.32 -13.32
CA LEU A 193 -7.95 -9.22 -12.18
C LEU A 193 -7.69 -10.57 -11.51
N ARG A 194 -8.72 -11.40 -11.32
CA ARG A 194 -8.53 -12.79 -10.81
C ARG A 194 -7.69 -13.65 -11.73
N GLN A 195 -7.89 -13.55 -13.05
CA GLN A 195 -7.06 -14.26 -14.03
C GLN A 195 -5.62 -13.78 -13.99
N GLY A 196 -5.39 -12.46 -13.87
CA GLY A 196 -4.07 -11.87 -13.74
C GLY A 196 -3.34 -12.34 -12.47
N LEU A 197 -4.04 -12.41 -11.34
CA LEU A 197 -3.49 -12.95 -10.10
C LEU A 197 -3.11 -14.43 -10.26
N SER A 198 -4.00 -15.26 -10.83
CA SER A 198 -3.70 -16.69 -11.08
C SER A 198 -2.47 -16.84 -11.97
N HIS A 199 -2.41 -16.08 -13.07
CA HIS A 199 -1.26 -16.07 -13.97
C HIS A 199 0.04 -15.67 -13.25
N SER A 200 0.00 -14.63 -12.41
CA SER A 200 1.17 -14.17 -11.64
C SER A 200 1.65 -15.24 -10.66
N ILE A 201 0.72 -15.93 -9.99
CA ILE A 201 1.05 -17.04 -9.09
C ILE A 201 1.73 -18.17 -9.85
N ASP A 202 1.15 -18.61 -10.97
CA ASP A 202 1.69 -19.70 -11.77
C ASP A 202 3.09 -19.35 -12.32
N LEU A 203 3.27 -18.11 -12.81
CA LEU A 203 4.55 -17.63 -13.31
C LEU A 203 5.63 -17.68 -12.22
N VAL A 204 5.32 -17.20 -11.02
CA VAL A 204 6.27 -17.19 -9.89
C VAL A 204 6.59 -18.60 -9.43
N LEU A 205 5.57 -19.42 -9.18
CA LEU A 205 5.77 -20.78 -8.68
C LEU A 205 6.55 -21.64 -9.68
N ASN A 206 6.25 -21.57 -10.97
CA ASN A 206 7.01 -22.27 -12.01
C ASN A 206 8.47 -21.81 -12.10
N GLY A 207 8.76 -20.57 -11.72
CA GLY A 207 10.11 -20.04 -11.61
C GLY A 207 10.86 -20.45 -10.35
N LEU A 208 10.17 -20.84 -9.28
CA LEU A 208 10.76 -21.22 -7.99
C LEU A 208 10.91 -22.73 -7.81
N LEU A 209 9.96 -23.50 -8.36
CA LEU A 209 9.92 -24.95 -8.19
C LEU A 209 11.12 -25.64 -8.84
N LYS A 210 11.74 -26.56 -8.10
CA LYS A 210 12.81 -27.40 -8.62
C LYS A 210 12.24 -28.31 -9.72
N ARG A 211 12.82 -28.23 -10.91
CA ARG A 211 12.45 -29.14 -12.01
C ARG A 211 12.99 -30.52 -11.71
N THR A 212 12.12 -31.52 -11.65
CA THR A 212 12.46 -32.94 -11.61
C THR A 212 13.09 -33.39 -12.92
#